data_5cd171bc69ea0396ea98f6b2a55e7817
#
_entry.id   5cd171bc69ea0396ea98f6b2a55e7817
#
_cell.length_a   1.000
_cell.length_b   1.000
_cell.length_c   1.000
_cell.angle_alpha   90.00
_cell.angle_beta   90.00
_cell.angle_gamma   90.00
#
_symmetry.space_group_name_H-M   'P 1'
#
loop_
_entity.id
_entity.type
_entity.pdbx_description
1 polymer ?
#
loop_
_entity_poly.entity_id
_entity_poly.type
_entity_poly.pdbx_seq_one_letter_code
_entity_poly.pdbx_strand_id
1 'polypeptide(L)'
;MPTLIRRAAGIALLATAGIGAVCAQGDAKRGEYLAKAGGCVGCHTEEKKDAVPFAGGRALKTPFGTFYGPNLTPHPQAGIGRWTEADFVRALREGVRPDGAHYFPAFPYPSYTKISDGDLRDLWAFLRTLPQSSRANQAHDLGFPFGWRFLVGPWKWLYFTPGPFVPDTQLSPVVNRGGYLVQALGHCSECHTPRNFLGGAKRDRFLAGGKGPEGKAIPNLTPIRLKKLSEEELKEFLTAGVKPDGDLVGEIMGEVVRNTTSQLTPGDLAALIAYLRSLPPLSEEPRETP
;
A
#
# COMPACT_ATOMS: atom_id res chain seq x y z
N MET A 1 61.82 0.44 -63.47
CA MET A 1 61.77 0.58 -61.99
C MET A 1 60.40 1.17 -61.63
N PRO A 2 59.48 0.37 -61.05
CA PRO A 2 58.19 0.90 -60.62
C PRO A 2 58.19 1.16 -59.12
N THR A 3 57.79 2.34 -58.74
CA THR A 3 57.65 2.86 -57.39
C THR A 3 56.41 2.26 -56.64
N LEU A 4 56.67 1.59 -55.52
CA LEU A 4 55.65 1.07 -54.61
C LEU A 4 55.08 2.21 -53.75
N ILE A 5 53.79 2.49 -53.91
CA ILE A 5 53.02 3.37 -53.04
C ILE A 5 52.42 2.52 -51.89
N ARG A 6 52.94 2.73 -50.67
CA ARG A 6 52.38 2.16 -49.43
C ARG A 6 51.14 2.96 -49.02
N ARG A 7 49.96 2.32 -49.05
CA ARG A 7 48.74 2.85 -48.46
C ARG A 7 48.75 2.49 -46.97
N ALA A 8 48.79 3.49 -46.09
CA ALA A 8 48.55 3.33 -44.67
C ALA A 8 47.04 3.30 -44.43
N ALA A 9 46.51 2.19 -43.92
CA ALA A 9 45.15 2.07 -43.49
C ALA A 9 45.05 2.56 -42.02
N GLY A 10 44.43 3.72 -41.84
CA GLY A 10 44.09 4.24 -40.50
C GLY A 10 42.89 3.50 -39.93
N ILE A 11 43.09 2.79 -38.82
CA ILE A 11 42.01 2.17 -38.04
C ILE A 11 41.44 3.28 -37.13
N ALA A 12 40.22 3.74 -37.42
CA ALA A 12 39.48 4.63 -36.54
C ALA A 12 38.85 3.80 -35.41
N LEU A 13 39.36 3.94 -34.18
CA LEU A 13 38.75 3.39 -32.98
C LEU A 13 37.50 4.23 -32.65
N LEU A 14 36.33 3.70 -32.93
CA LEU A 14 35.06 4.24 -32.44
C LEU A 14 34.94 3.89 -30.95
N ALA A 15 35.19 4.87 -30.06
CA ALA A 15 34.90 4.77 -28.65
C ALA A 15 33.35 4.88 -28.47
N THR A 16 32.70 3.73 -28.29
CA THR A 16 31.29 3.70 -27.84
C THR A 16 31.24 4.11 -26.38
N ALA A 17 30.92 5.39 -26.12
CA ALA A 17 30.56 5.83 -24.78
C ALA A 17 29.27 5.12 -24.39
N GLY A 18 29.39 4.08 -23.58
CA GLY A 18 28.25 3.42 -22.95
C GLY A 18 27.54 4.42 -22.05
N ILE A 19 26.38 4.91 -22.46
CA ILE A 19 25.46 5.66 -21.59
C ILE A 19 24.93 4.63 -20.59
N GLY A 20 25.66 4.46 -19.48
CA GLY A 20 25.14 3.75 -18.33
C GLY A 20 23.87 4.48 -17.89
N ALA A 21 22.72 3.81 -17.97
CA ALA A 21 21.50 4.30 -17.36
C ALA A 21 21.78 4.49 -15.85
N VAL A 22 21.96 5.72 -15.41
CA VAL A 22 21.98 6.06 -13.99
C VAL A 22 20.58 5.75 -13.49
N CYS A 23 20.39 4.57 -12.88
CA CYS A 23 19.19 4.30 -12.10
C CYS A 23 19.11 5.42 -11.05
N ALA A 24 18.12 6.30 -11.18
CA ALA A 24 17.91 7.37 -10.21
C ALA A 24 17.74 6.73 -8.83
N GLN A 25 18.61 7.07 -7.90
CA GLN A 25 18.52 6.63 -6.50
C GLN A 25 17.22 7.16 -5.93
N GLY A 26 16.45 6.33 -5.19
CA GLY A 26 15.19 6.76 -4.58
C GLY A 26 15.39 7.88 -3.57
N ASP A 27 14.40 8.76 -3.45
CA ASP A 27 14.36 9.86 -2.49
C ASP A 27 13.80 9.36 -1.15
N ALA A 28 14.66 9.17 -0.16
CA ALA A 28 14.27 8.69 1.17
C ALA A 28 13.31 9.65 1.91
N LYS A 29 13.41 10.98 1.71
CA LYS A 29 12.50 11.95 2.32
C LYS A 29 11.09 11.84 1.73
N ARG A 30 11.01 11.70 0.42
CA ARG A 30 9.74 11.44 -0.25
C ARG A 30 9.20 10.05 0.14
N GLY A 31 10.07 9.05 0.27
CA GLY A 31 9.72 7.70 0.77
C GLY A 31 9.14 7.71 2.18
N GLU A 32 9.66 8.54 3.09
CA GLU A 32 9.07 8.75 4.42
C GLU A 32 7.63 9.25 4.33
N TYR A 33 7.39 10.25 3.50
CA TYR A 33 6.03 10.74 3.27
C TYR A 33 5.11 9.66 2.71
N LEU A 34 5.57 8.88 1.73
CA LEU A 34 4.81 7.78 1.16
C LEU A 34 4.50 6.68 2.17
N ALA A 35 5.44 6.37 3.06
CA ALA A 35 5.23 5.41 4.13
C ALA A 35 4.16 5.88 5.15
N LYS A 36 4.10 7.19 5.43
CA LYS A 36 3.03 7.82 6.22
C LYS A 36 1.70 7.76 5.45
N ALA A 37 1.67 8.19 4.19
CA ALA A 37 0.48 8.13 3.35
C ALA A 37 -0.05 6.69 3.14
N GLY A 38 0.82 5.70 3.21
CA GLY A 38 0.50 4.26 3.17
C GLY A 38 0.18 3.64 4.52
N GLY A 39 0.29 4.38 5.63
CA GLY A 39 0.01 3.85 6.97
C GLY A 39 0.91 2.71 7.42
N CYS A 40 2.09 2.55 6.81
CA CYS A 40 2.97 1.39 7.03
C CYS A 40 3.31 1.16 8.50
N VAL A 41 3.52 2.25 9.25
CA VAL A 41 3.84 2.20 10.68
C VAL A 41 2.77 1.50 11.51
N GLY A 42 1.49 1.64 11.15
CA GLY A 42 0.36 1.07 11.90
C GLY A 42 0.38 -0.46 11.96
N CYS A 43 0.77 -1.12 10.87
CA CYS A 43 0.87 -2.59 10.82
C CYS A 43 2.25 -3.10 11.21
N HIS A 44 3.30 -2.28 11.07
CA HIS A 44 4.69 -2.70 11.26
C HIS A 44 5.31 -2.18 12.55
N THR A 45 4.51 -1.70 13.50
CA THR A 45 4.95 -1.27 14.83
C THR A 45 4.04 -1.87 15.89
N GLU A 46 4.62 -2.45 16.94
CA GLU A 46 3.86 -3.04 18.04
C GLU A 46 3.11 -1.95 18.84
N GLU A 47 1.92 -2.28 19.36
CA GLU A 47 1.18 -1.41 20.28
C GLU A 47 1.73 -1.44 21.69
N LYS A 48 2.91 -0.85 21.87
CA LYS A 48 3.54 -0.66 23.20
C LYS A 48 4.12 0.75 23.30
N LYS A 49 4.21 1.26 24.51
CA LYS A 49 4.68 2.62 24.78
C LYS A 49 6.04 2.93 24.15
N ASP A 50 6.98 2.00 24.19
CA ASP A 50 8.36 2.20 23.72
C ASP A 50 8.66 1.32 22.48
N ALA A 51 7.66 1.05 21.66
CA ALA A 51 7.84 0.25 20.46
C ALA A 51 8.75 0.97 19.44
N VAL A 52 9.73 0.23 18.91
CA VAL A 52 10.58 0.74 17.83
C VAL A 52 9.77 0.77 16.54
N PRO A 53 9.62 1.94 15.88
CA PRO A 53 8.89 2.04 14.64
C PRO A 53 9.41 1.06 13.56
N PHE A 54 8.51 0.45 12.84
CA PHE A 54 8.79 -0.53 11.78
C PHE A 54 9.50 -1.83 12.26
N ALA A 55 9.68 -2.05 13.55
CA ALA A 55 10.29 -3.28 14.08
C ALA A 55 9.32 -4.48 14.13
N GLY A 56 8.11 -4.32 13.63
CA GLY A 56 7.11 -5.39 13.57
C GLY A 56 6.42 -5.69 14.89
N GLY A 57 5.73 -6.84 14.94
CA GLY A 57 5.09 -7.36 16.14
C GLY A 57 3.66 -6.94 16.37
N ARG A 58 3.09 -6.06 15.54
CA ARG A 58 1.67 -5.70 15.60
C ARG A 58 0.80 -6.92 15.31
N ALA A 59 -0.11 -7.23 16.23
CA ALA A 59 -1.13 -8.25 16.05
C ALA A 59 -2.34 -7.69 15.30
N LEU A 60 -2.67 -8.28 14.17
CA LEU A 60 -3.81 -7.92 13.31
C LEU A 60 -4.84 -9.05 13.38
N LYS A 61 -5.87 -8.88 14.18
CA LYS A 61 -6.95 -9.86 14.33
C LYS A 61 -7.87 -9.83 13.12
N THR A 62 -8.18 -10.99 12.56
CA THR A 62 -9.07 -11.16 11.42
C THR A 62 -9.98 -12.36 11.65
N PRO A 63 -11.05 -12.56 10.85
CA PRO A 63 -11.86 -13.77 10.91
C PRO A 63 -11.09 -15.09 10.62
N PHE A 64 -9.90 -14.98 10.04
CA PHE A 64 -9.04 -16.13 9.68
C PHE A 64 -8.00 -16.45 10.75
N GLY A 65 -7.87 -15.64 11.79
CA GLY A 65 -6.88 -15.71 12.85
C GLY A 65 -6.06 -14.43 12.95
N THR A 66 -4.93 -14.49 13.65
CA THR A 66 -4.07 -13.34 13.91
C THR A 66 -2.85 -13.34 13.00
N PHE A 67 -2.71 -12.25 12.24
CA PHE A 67 -1.48 -11.94 11.51
C PHE A 67 -0.57 -11.05 12.35
N TYR A 68 0.74 -11.19 12.17
CA TYR A 68 1.70 -10.33 12.83
C TYR A 68 2.49 -9.54 11.79
N GLY A 69 2.52 -8.21 11.94
CA GLY A 69 3.32 -7.33 11.08
C GLY A 69 4.81 -7.66 11.20
N PRO A 70 5.53 -7.89 10.09
CA PRO A 70 6.95 -8.19 10.15
C PRO A 70 7.80 -6.95 10.40
N ASN A 71 9.04 -7.20 10.82
CA ASN A 71 10.10 -6.20 10.97
C ASN A 71 10.57 -5.72 9.59
N LEU A 72 10.40 -4.43 9.30
CA LEU A 72 10.83 -3.77 8.06
C LEU A 72 12.14 -3.00 8.21
N THR A 73 12.79 -3.04 9.38
CA THR A 73 14.07 -2.36 9.56
C THR A 73 15.18 -3.04 8.74
N PRO A 74 16.27 -2.32 8.40
CA PRO A 74 17.37 -2.89 7.62
C PRO A 74 18.27 -3.84 8.43
N HIS A 75 17.73 -4.51 9.47
CA HIS A 75 18.43 -5.54 10.20
C HIS A 75 18.60 -6.80 9.34
N PRO A 76 19.81 -7.36 9.21
CA PRO A 76 20.08 -8.40 8.21
C PRO A 76 19.43 -9.77 8.48
N GLN A 77 19.09 -10.10 9.73
CA GLN A 77 18.46 -11.37 10.09
C GLN A 77 16.98 -11.21 10.43
N ALA A 78 16.63 -10.20 11.21
CA ALA A 78 15.27 -10.02 11.72
C ALA A 78 14.39 -9.16 10.80
N GLY A 79 14.98 -8.28 10.00
CA GLY A 79 14.31 -7.35 9.09
C GLY A 79 14.56 -7.66 7.62
N ILE A 80 14.48 -6.61 6.80
CA ILE A 80 14.65 -6.69 5.34
C ILE A 80 16.09 -6.32 4.88
N GLY A 81 17.08 -6.33 5.79
CA GLY A 81 18.44 -5.88 5.49
C GLY A 81 19.17 -6.66 4.40
N ARG A 82 18.78 -7.91 4.15
CA ARG A 82 19.33 -8.75 3.07
C ARG A 82 18.52 -8.69 1.77
N TRP A 83 17.40 -7.99 1.75
CA TRP A 83 16.60 -7.87 0.56
C TRP A 83 17.27 -6.93 -0.46
N THR A 84 17.04 -7.23 -1.72
CA THR A 84 17.29 -6.31 -2.82
C THR A 84 16.07 -5.42 -3.03
N GLU A 85 16.23 -4.31 -3.76
CA GLU A 85 15.09 -3.50 -4.21
C GLU A 85 14.09 -4.35 -5.02
N ALA A 86 14.58 -5.25 -5.86
CA ALA A 86 13.73 -6.15 -6.64
C ALA A 86 12.89 -7.09 -5.75
N ASP A 87 13.43 -7.58 -4.63
CA ASP A 87 12.67 -8.36 -3.67
C ASP A 87 11.55 -7.54 -3.02
N PHE A 88 11.86 -6.29 -2.66
CA PHE A 88 10.88 -5.37 -2.11
C PHE A 88 9.77 -5.06 -3.12
N VAL A 89 10.13 -4.70 -4.34
CA VAL A 89 9.17 -4.42 -5.42
C VAL A 89 8.29 -5.65 -5.69
N ARG A 90 8.87 -6.84 -5.78
CA ARG A 90 8.12 -8.08 -5.99
C ARG A 90 7.14 -8.38 -4.84
N ALA A 91 7.54 -8.09 -3.60
CA ALA A 91 6.67 -8.25 -2.44
C ALA A 91 5.40 -7.37 -2.55
N LEU A 92 5.54 -6.10 -2.93
CA LEU A 92 4.42 -5.18 -3.05
C LEU A 92 3.62 -5.37 -4.35
N ARG A 93 4.30 -5.66 -5.46
CA ARG A 93 3.67 -5.85 -6.78
C ARG A 93 2.91 -7.15 -6.90
N GLU A 94 3.51 -8.22 -6.42
CA GLU A 94 3.06 -9.57 -6.68
C GLU A 94 2.62 -10.30 -5.41
N GLY A 95 2.89 -9.77 -4.22
CA GLY A 95 2.65 -10.47 -2.98
C GLY A 95 3.45 -11.76 -2.88
N VAL A 96 4.74 -11.72 -3.28
CA VAL A 96 5.67 -12.87 -3.29
C VAL A 96 6.91 -12.53 -2.48
N ARG A 97 7.31 -13.43 -1.60
CA ARG A 97 8.48 -13.33 -0.74
C ARG A 97 9.78 -13.62 -1.51
N PRO A 98 10.96 -13.25 -0.99
CA PRO A 98 12.24 -13.62 -1.60
C PRO A 98 12.43 -15.12 -1.79
N ASP A 99 11.88 -15.95 -0.89
CA ASP A 99 11.91 -17.42 -0.97
C ASP A 99 10.84 -18.02 -1.92
N GLY A 100 10.10 -17.18 -2.65
CA GLY A 100 9.05 -17.58 -3.59
C GLY A 100 7.68 -17.87 -2.97
N ALA A 101 7.56 -17.90 -1.65
CA ALA A 101 6.27 -18.12 -1.00
C ALA A 101 5.33 -16.92 -1.17
N HIS A 102 4.02 -17.18 -1.29
CA HIS A 102 3.02 -16.12 -1.36
C HIS A 102 2.80 -15.45 0.00
N TYR A 103 2.61 -14.14 0.00
CA TYR A 103 2.04 -13.43 1.14
C TYR A 103 0.54 -13.66 1.22
N PHE A 104 0.01 -13.75 2.45
CA PHE A 104 -1.43 -13.68 2.67
C PHE A 104 -1.95 -12.26 2.34
N PRO A 105 -3.20 -12.13 1.84
CA PRO A 105 -3.75 -10.84 1.44
C PRO A 105 -4.08 -9.89 2.62
N ALA A 106 -3.78 -10.28 3.86
CA ALA A 106 -3.69 -9.36 4.99
C ALA A 106 -2.55 -8.34 4.82
N PHE A 107 -1.51 -8.68 4.06
CA PHE A 107 -0.61 -7.71 3.44
C PHE A 107 -1.28 -7.20 2.18
N PRO A 108 -1.64 -5.90 2.09
CA PRO A 108 -2.53 -5.38 1.05
C PRO A 108 -1.84 -5.19 -0.32
N TYR A 109 -1.08 -6.22 -0.78
CA TYR A 109 -0.49 -6.20 -2.13
C TYR A 109 -1.54 -6.07 -3.26
N PRO A 110 -2.83 -6.43 -3.08
CA PRO A 110 -3.84 -6.14 -4.10
C PRO A 110 -4.04 -4.64 -4.35
N SER A 111 -3.76 -3.82 -3.35
CA SER A 111 -3.71 -2.36 -3.48
C SER A 111 -2.30 -1.88 -3.85
N TYR A 112 -1.27 -2.37 -3.20
CA TYR A 112 0.12 -1.93 -3.40
C TYR A 112 0.68 -2.25 -4.78
N THR A 113 0.14 -3.24 -5.50
CA THR A 113 0.49 -3.46 -6.92
C THR A 113 0.29 -2.21 -7.77
N LYS A 114 -0.56 -1.28 -7.33
CA LYS A 114 -0.86 -0.02 -8.02
C LYS A 114 0.14 1.10 -7.73
N ILE A 115 1.05 0.96 -6.77
CA ILE A 115 2.06 1.98 -6.46
C ILE A 115 3.00 2.15 -7.66
N SER A 116 3.36 3.39 -8.01
CA SER A 116 4.28 3.66 -9.12
C SER A 116 5.70 3.13 -8.84
N ASP A 117 6.47 2.84 -9.88
CA ASP A 117 7.86 2.37 -9.70
C ASP A 117 8.75 3.43 -9.03
N GLY A 118 8.49 4.73 -9.30
CA GLY A 118 9.18 5.81 -8.60
C GLY A 118 8.92 5.80 -7.11
N ASP A 119 7.64 5.66 -6.72
CA ASP A 119 7.25 5.63 -5.31
C ASP A 119 7.74 4.38 -4.59
N LEU A 120 7.81 3.23 -5.27
CA LEU A 120 8.42 2.01 -4.70
C LEU A 120 9.93 2.20 -4.42
N ARG A 121 10.65 2.85 -5.33
CA ARG A 121 12.08 3.17 -5.11
C ARG A 121 12.27 4.11 -3.93
N ASP A 122 11.43 5.13 -3.81
CA ASP A 122 11.51 6.10 -2.71
C ASP A 122 11.17 5.44 -1.37
N LEU A 123 10.13 4.60 -1.32
CA LEU A 123 9.79 3.79 -0.15
C LEU A 123 10.96 2.87 0.25
N TRP A 124 11.58 2.20 -0.72
CA TRP A 124 12.74 1.37 -0.48
C TRP A 124 13.91 2.18 0.10
N ALA A 125 14.21 3.33 -0.51
CA ALA A 125 15.26 4.22 -0.01
C ALA A 125 15.00 4.65 1.43
N PHE A 126 13.77 5.01 1.78
CA PHE A 126 13.39 5.36 3.16
C PHE A 126 13.59 4.19 4.13
N LEU A 127 13.08 2.99 3.81
CA LEU A 127 13.18 1.84 4.71
C LEU A 127 14.65 1.47 5.02
N ARG A 128 15.58 1.76 4.09
CA ARG A 128 17.00 1.57 4.30
C ARG A 128 17.64 2.56 5.27
N THR A 129 16.98 3.68 5.57
CA THR A 129 17.45 4.68 6.55
C THR A 129 17.01 4.40 7.97
N LEU A 130 16.07 3.46 8.17
CA LEU A 130 15.52 3.18 9.50
C LEU A 130 16.59 2.62 10.47
N PRO A 131 16.49 2.92 11.75
CA PRO A 131 17.30 2.26 12.78
C PRO A 131 17.08 0.75 12.75
N GLN A 132 18.15 -0.02 12.85
CA GLN A 132 18.05 -1.48 12.90
C GLN A 132 17.41 -1.96 14.20
N SER A 133 16.55 -2.96 14.11
CA SER A 133 15.98 -3.65 15.26
C SER A 133 16.16 -5.16 15.11
N SER A 134 16.71 -5.80 16.13
CA SER A 134 16.91 -7.26 16.18
C SER A 134 15.63 -8.03 16.56
N ARG A 135 14.48 -7.33 16.68
CA ARG A 135 13.20 -7.97 17.01
C ARG A 135 12.86 -9.06 15.99
N ALA A 136 12.74 -10.29 16.46
CA ALA A 136 12.37 -11.43 15.63
C ALA A 136 10.90 -11.32 15.16
N ASN A 137 10.65 -11.78 13.93
CA ASN A 137 9.29 -11.90 13.41
C ASN A 137 8.52 -13.02 14.12
N GLN A 138 7.24 -12.80 14.37
CA GLN A 138 6.33 -13.80 14.90
C GLN A 138 5.66 -14.58 13.76
N ALA A 139 5.47 -15.89 13.98
CA ALA A 139 4.62 -16.70 13.10
C ALA A 139 3.16 -16.26 13.24
N HIS A 140 2.42 -16.28 12.12
CA HIS A 140 0.98 -16.02 12.17
C HIS A 140 0.26 -17.16 12.91
N ASP A 141 -0.78 -16.79 13.64
CA ASP A 141 -1.68 -17.72 14.31
C ASP A 141 -3.02 -17.78 13.54
N LEU A 142 -3.13 -18.72 12.61
CA LEU A 142 -4.25 -18.83 11.68
C LEU A 142 -5.00 -20.13 11.87
N GLY A 143 -6.34 -20.04 11.86
CA GLY A 143 -7.22 -21.20 11.92
C GLY A 143 -7.05 -22.10 10.68
N PHE A 144 -7.28 -23.40 10.87
CA PHE A 144 -7.34 -24.35 9.75
C PHE A 144 -8.52 -24.05 8.82
N PRO A 145 -8.35 -24.09 7.48
CA PRO A 145 -7.13 -24.38 6.70
C PRO A 145 -6.35 -23.11 6.27
N PHE A 146 -6.66 -21.95 6.80
CA PHE A 146 -6.18 -20.63 6.32
C PHE A 146 -4.67 -20.41 6.51
N GLY A 147 -4.01 -21.21 7.35
CA GLY A 147 -2.54 -21.21 7.48
C GLY A 147 -1.79 -21.80 6.28
N TRP A 148 -2.47 -22.49 5.38
CA TRP A 148 -1.85 -23.16 4.24
C TRP A 148 -1.57 -22.19 3.09
N ARG A 149 -0.32 -21.74 2.96
CA ARG A 149 0.11 -20.74 1.96
C ARG A 149 -0.14 -21.16 0.52
N PHE A 150 -0.14 -22.44 0.20
CA PHE A 150 -0.42 -22.89 -1.17
C PHE A 150 -1.85 -22.52 -1.65
N LEU A 151 -2.80 -22.34 -0.71
CA LEU A 151 -4.16 -21.89 -1.04
C LEU A 151 -4.20 -20.42 -1.53
N VAL A 152 -3.16 -19.65 -1.24
CA VAL A 152 -3.08 -18.26 -1.70
C VAL A 152 -2.89 -18.17 -3.23
N GLY A 153 -2.24 -19.15 -3.85
CA GLY A 153 -2.08 -19.19 -5.31
C GLY A 153 -3.44 -19.17 -6.05
N PRO A 154 -4.32 -20.16 -5.82
CA PRO A 154 -5.68 -20.15 -6.37
C PRO A 154 -6.50 -18.92 -5.99
N TRP A 155 -6.38 -18.43 -4.75
CA TRP A 155 -7.04 -17.19 -4.31
C TRP A 155 -6.58 -15.98 -5.14
N LYS A 156 -5.28 -15.83 -5.41
CA LYS A 156 -4.74 -14.76 -6.27
C LYS A 156 -5.28 -14.85 -7.70
N TRP A 157 -5.35 -16.03 -8.24
CA TRP A 157 -5.92 -16.23 -9.58
C TRP A 157 -7.38 -15.73 -9.68
N LEU A 158 -8.17 -15.89 -8.63
CA LEU A 158 -9.57 -15.46 -8.59
C LEU A 158 -9.74 -13.96 -8.31
N TYR A 159 -8.93 -13.40 -7.40
CA TYR A 159 -9.22 -12.09 -6.78
C TYR A 159 -8.13 -11.03 -6.98
N PHE A 160 -6.96 -11.41 -7.42
CA PHE A 160 -5.85 -10.49 -7.61
C PHE A 160 -5.64 -10.15 -9.10
N THR A 161 -5.61 -8.85 -9.39
CA THR A 161 -5.22 -8.33 -10.71
C THR A 161 -3.99 -7.45 -10.52
N PRO A 162 -2.80 -7.90 -10.93
CA PRO A 162 -1.59 -7.11 -10.82
C PRO A 162 -1.61 -5.95 -11.82
N GLY A 163 -0.89 -4.89 -11.50
CA GLY A 163 -0.66 -3.77 -12.41
C GLY A 163 -0.64 -2.42 -11.70
N PRO A 164 0.07 -1.43 -12.27
CA PRO A 164 0.13 -0.08 -11.72
C PRO A 164 -1.22 0.61 -11.80
N PHE A 165 -1.38 1.67 -10.99
CA PHE A 165 -2.50 2.60 -11.12
C PHE A 165 -2.49 3.24 -12.52
N VAL A 166 -3.62 3.18 -13.20
CA VAL A 166 -3.81 3.82 -14.49
C VAL A 166 -4.71 5.03 -14.29
N PRO A 167 -4.21 6.26 -14.53
CA PRO A 167 -5.05 7.46 -14.45
C PRO A 167 -6.19 7.40 -15.48
N ASP A 168 -7.36 7.83 -15.07
CA ASP A 168 -8.50 8.01 -15.96
C ASP A 168 -8.35 9.34 -16.71
N THR A 169 -8.30 9.29 -18.03
CA THR A 169 -8.15 10.48 -18.89
C THR A 169 -9.35 11.41 -18.88
N GLN A 170 -10.49 10.97 -18.39
CA GLN A 170 -11.69 11.79 -18.24
C GLN A 170 -11.70 12.57 -16.91
N LEU A 171 -10.84 12.21 -15.97
CA LEU A 171 -10.74 12.85 -14.67
C LEU A 171 -9.60 13.87 -14.62
N SER A 172 -9.78 14.91 -13.81
CA SER A 172 -8.71 15.90 -13.59
C SER A 172 -7.47 15.27 -12.94
N PRO A 173 -6.27 15.87 -13.10
CA PRO A 173 -5.07 15.40 -12.41
C PRO A 173 -5.21 15.30 -10.90
N VAL A 174 -5.97 16.23 -10.29
CA VAL A 174 -6.24 16.21 -8.84
C VAL A 174 -7.07 15.00 -8.45
N VAL A 175 -8.14 14.70 -9.17
CA VAL A 175 -8.98 13.51 -8.91
C VAL A 175 -8.20 12.22 -9.13
N ASN A 176 -7.38 12.14 -10.18
CA ASN A 176 -6.50 11.01 -10.43
C ASN A 176 -5.48 10.81 -9.29
N ARG A 177 -4.91 11.91 -8.77
CA ARG A 177 -4.02 11.85 -7.58
C ARG A 177 -4.76 11.28 -6.37
N GLY A 178 -5.99 11.72 -6.13
CA GLY A 178 -6.85 11.16 -5.08
C GLY A 178 -7.14 9.68 -5.29
N GLY A 179 -7.43 9.28 -6.53
CA GLY A 179 -7.62 7.87 -6.90
C GLY A 179 -6.40 7.02 -6.59
N TYR A 180 -5.20 7.51 -6.89
CA TYR A 180 -3.95 6.86 -6.56
C TYR A 180 -3.77 6.71 -5.03
N LEU A 181 -4.03 7.76 -4.26
CA LEU A 181 -3.95 7.71 -2.81
C LEU A 181 -4.93 6.69 -2.21
N VAL A 182 -6.18 6.69 -2.66
CA VAL A 182 -7.22 5.80 -2.13
C VAL A 182 -7.02 4.34 -2.52
N GLN A 183 -6.61 4.08 -3.77
CA GLN A 183 -6.53 2.72 -4.32
C GLN A 183 -5.18 2.05 -4.13
N ALA A 184 -4.09 2.82 -4.09
CA ALA A 184 -2.73 2.31 -3.97
C ALA A 184 -2.18 2.48 -2.55
N LEU A 185 -1.76 3.69 -2.17
CA LEU A 185 -1.07 3.93 -0.90
C LEU A 185 -1.98 3.73 0.31
N GLY A 186 -3.09 4.47 0.40
CA GLY A 186 -4.00 4.45 1.53
C GLY A 186 -4.88 3.20 1.61
N HIS A 187 -4.90 2.38 0.55
CA HIS A 187 -5.62 1.09 0.45
C HIS A 187 -7.01 1.05 1.12
N CYS A 188 -7.75 2.16 1.05
CA CYS A 188 -9.04 2.34 1.72
C CYS A 188 -10.05 1.23 1.38
N SER A 189 -9.96 0.69 0.16
CA SER A 189 -10.80 -0.40 -0.32
C SER A 189 -10.64 -1.71 0.46
N GLU A 190 -9.52 -1.91 1.16
CA GLU A 190 -9.29 -3.14 1.92
C GLU A 190 -10.31 -3.29 3.07
N CYS A 191 -10.73 -2.18 3.66
CA CYS A 191 -11.76 -2.15 4.70
C CYS A 191 -13.13 -1.71 4.14
N HIS A 192 -13.16 -0.70 3.27
CA HIS A 192 -14.40 -0.05 2.84
C HIS A 192 -15.06 -0.68 1.60
N THR A 193 -14.58 -1.82 1.12
CA THR A 193 -15.22 -2.62 0.06
C THR A 193 -15.70 -3.95 0.65
N PRO A 194 -16.97 -4.35 0.41
CA PRO A 194 -17.47 -5.61 0.92
C PRO A 194 -16.67 -6.80 0.38
N ARG A 195 -16.58 -7.86 1.18
CA ARG A 195 -15.86 -9.08 0.80
C ARG A 195 -16.81 -10.27 0.78
N ASN A 196 -16.51 -11.23 -0.05
CA ASN A 196 -17.18 -12.53 -0.02
C ASN A 196 -16.59 -13.44 1.09
N PHE A 197 -17.15 -14.63 1.24
CA PHE A 197 -16.74 -15.59 2.28
C PHE A 197 -15.29 -16.09 2.17
N LEU A 198 -14.68 -15.99 0.97
CA LEU A 198 -13.25 -16.28 0.75
C LEU A 198 -12.34 -15.06 0.98
N GLY A 199 -12.89 -13.95 1.45
CA GLY A 199 -12.16 -12.71 1.67
C GLY A 199 -11.85 -11.92 0.41
N GLY A 200 -12.35 -12.31 -0.76
CA GLY A 200 -12.20 -11.58 -2.01
C GLY A 200 -13.07 -10.32 -2.04
N ALA A 201 -12.50 -9.17 -2.46
CA ALA A 201 -13.25 -7.92 -2.57
C ALA A 201 -14.30 -7.98 -3.70
N LYS A 202 -15.52 -7.51 -3.42
CA LYS A 202 -16.60 -7.35 -4.41
C LYS A 202 -16.34 -6.08 -5.22
N ARG A 203 -15.72 -6.22 -6.40
CA ARG A 203 -15.24 -5.09 -7.22
C ARG A 203 -16.36 -4.16 -7.72
N ASP A 204 -17.53 -4.72 -7.98
CA ASP A 204 -18.76 -4.01 -8.34
C ASP A 204 -19.31 -3.14 -7.20
N ARG A 205 -18.82 -3.36 -5.98
CA ARG A 205 -19.20 -2.67 -4.75
C ARG A 205 -18.04 -1.85 -4.15
N PHE A 206 -17.15 -1.35 -5.00
CA PHE A 206 -15.95 -0.62 -4.58
C PHE A 206 -16.30 0.54 -3.66
N LEU A 207 -15.71 0.55 -2.46
CA LEU A 207 -15.92 1.53 -1.39
C LEU A 207 -17.37 1.67 -0.90
N ALA A 208 -18.25 0.72 -1.19
CA ALA A 208 -19.66 0.75 -0.77
C ALA A 208 -19.89 0.33 0.71
N GLY A 209 -18.84 0.29 1.51
CA GLY A 209 -18.87 -0.15 2.91
C GLY A 209 -18.49 -1.60 3.07
N GLY A 210 -18.54 -2.12 4.28
CA GLY A 210 -18.15 -3.50 4.56
C GLY A 210 -18.51 -3.95 5.97
N LYS A 211 -18.02 -5.13 6.33
CA LYS A 211 -18.05 -5.65 7.70
C LYS A 211 -16.61 -5.78 8.20
N GLY A 212 -16.31 -5.15 9.30
CA GLY A 212 -15.02 -5.24 9.99
C GLY A 212 -14.93 -6.45 10.92
N PRO A 213 -13.87 -6.54 11.72
CA PRO A 213 -13.77 -7.50 12.81
C PRO A 213 -15.02 -7.46 13.69
N GLU A 214 -15.41 -8.62 14.21
CA GLU A 214 -16.60 -8.74 15.09
C GLU A 214 -17.94 -8.32 14.43
N GLY A 215 -17.99 -8.25 13.09
CA GLY A 215 -19.21 -7.88 12.35
C GLY A 215 -19.56 -6.40 12.39
N LYS A 216 -18.72 -5.53 12.98
CA LYS A 216 -18.95 -4.08 13.01
C LYS A 216 -19.06 -3.51 11.59
N ALA A 217 -20.06 -2.65 11.36
CA ALA A 217 -20.26 -2.01 10.06
C ALA A 217 -19.13 -1.03 9.74
N ILE A 218 -18.51 -1.18 8.56
CA ILE A 218 -17.57 -0.22 8.00
C ILE A 218 -18.31 0.68 7.03
N PRO A 219 -18.20 2.02 7.17
CA PRO A 219 -19.01 2.95 6.39
C PRO A 219 -18.75 2.90 4.89
N ASN A 220 -19.78 3.20 4.13
CA ASN A 220 -19.72 3.50 2.70
C ASN A 220 -19.00 4.83 2.46
N LEU A 221 -18.01 4.86 1.56
CA LEU A 221 -17.25 6.05 1.16
C LEU A 221 -17.67 6.62 -0.20
N THR A 222 -18.79 6.14 -0.77
CA THR A 222 -19.31 6.72 -2.01
C THR A 222 -20.18 7.96 -1.74
N PRO A 223 -20.50 8.76 -2.77
CA PRO A 223 -21.29 9.97 -2.62
C PRO A 223 -22.66 9.78 -1.98
N ILE A 224 -23.24 8.58 -1.99
CA ILE A 224 -24.54 8.34 -1.34
C ILE A 224 -24.52 8.67 0.16
N ARG A 225 -23.36 8.44 0.79
CA ARG A 225 -23.12 8.80 2.20
C ARG A 225 -22.40 10.13 2.34
N LEU A 226 -21.32 10.34 1.55
CA LEU A 226 -20.44 11.49 1.73
C LEU A 226 -21.07 12.83 1.34
N LYS A 227 -22.15 12.85 0.53
CA LYS A 227 -22.92 14.07 0.22
C LYS A 227 -23.56 14.71 1.45
N LYS A 228 -23.74 13.96 2.54
CA LYS A 228 -24.30 14.45 3.81
C LYS A 228 -23.30 15.26 4.64
N LEU A 229 -22.02 15.22 4.27
CA LEU A 229 -20.93 15.90 4.97
C LEU A 229 -20.43 17.06 4.11
N SER A 230 -20.16 18.19 4.72
CA SER A 230 -19.43 19.28 4.10
C SER A 230 -17.98 18.87 3.78
N GLU A 231 -17.26 19.70 3.05
CA GLU A 231 -15.85 19.44 2.80
C GLU A 231 -15.01 19.65 4.07
N GLU A 232 -15.40 20.63 4.87
CA GLU A 232 -14.78 20.97 6.15
C GLU A 232 -14.93 19.81 7.15
N GLU A 233 -16.13 19.26 7.31
CA GLU A 233 -16.38 18.08 8.16
C GLU A 233 -15.56 16.86 7.71
N LEU A 234 -15.41 16.62 6.40
CA LEU A 234 -14.56 15.55 5.89
C LEU A 234 -13.09 15.79 6.16
N LYS A 235 -12.62 17.04 6.01
CA LYS A 235 -11.24 17.41 6.35
C LYS A 235 -10.97 17.23 7.83
N GLU A 236 -11.87 17.71 8.68
CA GLU A 236 -11.75 17.59 10.13
C GLU A 236 -11.77 16.12 10.57
N PHE A 237 -12.67 15.31 10.02
CA PHE A 237 -12.68 13.87 10.26
C PHE A 237 -11.37 13.20 9.87
N LEU A 238 -10.85 13.49 8.69
CA LEU A 238 -9.64 12.85 8.16
C LEU A 238 -8.34 13.35 8.81
N THR A 239 -8.35 14.52 9.47
CA THR A 239 -7.16 15.09 10.12
C THR A 239 -7.18 14.96 11.64
N ALA A 240 -8.31 15.22 12.26
CA ALA A 240 -8.49 15.24 13.71
C ALA A 240 -9.31 14.04 14.24
N GLY A 241 -9.99 13.31 13.37
CA GLY A 241 -10.86 12.20 13.77
C GLY A 241 -12.17 12.65 14.40
N VAL A 242 -12.56 13.92 14.23
CA VAL A 242 -13.81 14.46 14.77
C VAL A 242 -14.96 14.10 13.83
N LYS A 243 -15.98 13.47 14.36
CA LYS A 243 -17.22 13.16 13.65
C LYS A 243 -18.17 14.39 13.64
N PRO A 244 -19.15 14.47 12.72
CA PRO A 244 -20.10 15.58 12.66
C PRO A 244 -20.93 15.77 13.94
N ASP A 245 -21.06 14.72 14.75
CA ASP A 245 -21.73 14.76 16.05
C ASP A 245 -20.82 15.26 17.20
N GLY A 246 -19.56 15.60 16.89
CA GLY A 246 -18.55 16.06 17.85
C GLY A 246 -17.78 14.94 18.54
N ASP A 247 -18.19 13.68 18.36
CA ASP A 247 -17.46 12.54 18.91
C ASP A 247 -16.15 12.29 18.17
N LEU A 248 -15.21 11.63 18.84
CA LEU A 248 -13.97 11.16 18.20
C LEU A 248 -14.18 9.78 17.56
N VAL A 249 -13.55 9.59 16.42
CA VAL A 249 -13.45 8.26 15.81
C VAL A 249 -12.50 7.40 16.64
N GLY A 250 -12.96 6.21 16.99
CA GLY A 250 -12.19 5.24 17.76
C GLY A 250 -11.61 4.12 16.90
N GLU A 251 -10.99 3.16 17.59
CA GLU A 251 -10.57 1.89 17.04
C GLU A 251 -9.60 2.03 15.83
N ILE A 252 -9.72 1.10 14.86
CA ILE A 252 -8.83 1.01 13.69
C ILE A 252 -8.87 2.29 12.85
N MET A 253 -10.05 2.90 12.65
CA MET A 253 -10.13 4.13 11.83
C MET A 253 -9.44 5.32 12.53
N GLY A 254 -9.46 5.38 13.87
CA GLY A 254 -8.68 6.37 14.62
C GLY A 254 -7.18 6.21 14.42
N GLU A 255 -6.69 4.98 14.27
CA GLU A 255 -5.29 4.73 13.90
C GLU A 255 -4.98 5.18 12.48
N VAL A 256 -5.89 4.91 11.53
CA VAL A 256 -5.74 5.38 10.14
C VAL A 256 -5.67 6.91 10.09
N VAL A 257 -6.50 7.60 10.88
CA VAL A 257 -6.41 9.06 10.99
C VAL A 257 -5.04 9.47 11.51
N ARG A 258 -4.61 8.96 12.65
CA ARG A 258 -3.33 9.36 13.27
C ARG A 258 -2.11 9.04 12.42
N ASN A 259 -2.08 7.87 11.80
CA ASN A 259 -0.89 7.33 11.14
C ASN A 259 -0.84 7.58 9.63
N THR A 260 -1.98 7.99 9.03
CA THR A 260 -2.11 8.11 7.56
C THR A 260 -2.75 9.44 7.15
N THR A 261 -4.04 9.63 7.36
CA THR A 261 -4.76 10.75 6.74
C THR A 261 -4.39 12.10 7.33
N SER A 262 -4.09 12.20 8.63
CA SER A 262 -3.57 13.42 9.25
C SER A 262 -2.14 13.78 8.79
N GLN A 263 -1.43 12.84 8.19
CA GLN A 263 -0.05 13.03 7.70
C GLN A 263 -0.01 13.48 6.23
N LEU A 264 -1.15 13.53 5.56
CA LEU A 264 -1.23 13.95 4.16
C LEU A 264 -0.99 15.46 4.05
N THR A 265 -0.34 15.86 2.96
CA THR A 265 -0.28 17.29 2.61
C THR A 265 -1.69 17.82 2.36
N PRO A 266 -1.95 19.13 2.54
CA PRO A 266 -3.26 19.72 2.24
C PRO A 266 -3.74 19.42 0.82
N GLY A 267 -2.80 19.40 -0.16
CA GLY A 267 -3.10 19.07 -1.56
C GLY A 267 -3.52 17.62 -1.75
N ASP A 268 -2.84 16.66 -1.11
CA ASP A 268 -3.18 15.24 -1.19
C ASP A 268 -4.47 14.93 -0.43
N LEU A 269 -4.73 15.59 0.69
CA LEU A 269 -6.00 15.46 1.40
C LEU A 269 -7.18 15.96 0.55
N ALA A 270 -7.03 17.14 -0.08
CA ALA A 270 -8.05 17.68 -0.99
C ALA A 270 -8.27 16.77 -2.20
N ALA A 271 -7.20 16.21 -2.77
CA ALA A 271 -7.25 15.26 -3.88
C ALA A 271 -8.01 13.98 -3.49
N LEU A 272 -7.73 13.43 -2.30
CA LEU A 272 -8.41 12.26 -1.76
C LEU A 272 -9.92 12.53 -1.62
N ILE A 273 -10.32 13.64 -1.04
CA ILE A 273 -11.73 14.03 -0.88
C ILE A 273 -12.39 14.21 -2.24
N ALA A 274 -11.72 14.91 -3.18
CA ALA A 274 -12.24 15.12 -4.54
C ALA A 274 -12.50 13.78 -5.25
N TYR A 275 -11.59 12.80 -5.12
CA TYR A 275 -11.78 11.47 -5.70
C TYR A 275 -12.96 10.74 -5.07
N LEU A 276 -13.08 10.70 -3.75
CA LEU A 276 -14.20 10.04 -3.08
C LEU A 276 -15.56 10.64 -3.47
N ARG A 277 -15.62 11.94 -3.71
CA ARG A 277 -16.83 12.64 -4.18
C ARG A 277 -17.12 12.42 -5.66
N SER A 278 -16.12 12.05 -6.47
CA SER A 278 -16.30 11.74 -7.90
C SER A 278 -16.78 10.32 -8.18
N LEU A 279 -16.78 9.45 -7.18
CA LEU A 279 -17.20 8.05 -7.34
C LEU A 279 -18.70 7.94 -7.68
N PRO A 280 -19.10 6.87 -8.38
CA PRO A 280 -20.53 6.58 -8.55
C PRO A 280 -21.19 6.30 -7.20
N PRO A 281 -22.43 6.78 -6.97
CA PRO A 281 -23.15 6.52 -5.74
C PRO A 281 -23.59 5.04 -5.70
N LEU A 282 -23.07 4.28 -4.72
CA LEU A 282 -23.45 2.89 -4.51
C LEU A 282 -24.21 2.75 -3.19
N SER A 283 -25.38 2.10 -3.21
CA SER A 283 -26.12 1.77 -1.97
C SER A 283 -25.28 0.87 -1.06
N GLU A 284 -25.53 0.90 0.24
CA GLU A 284 -25.00 -0.13 1.16
C GLU A 284 -25.57 -1.50 0.76
N GLU A 285 -24.78 -2.57 0.96
CA GLU A 285 -25.39 -3.91 0.83
C GLU A 285 -26.52 -4.06 1.84
N PRO A 286 -27.65 -4.71 1.46
CA PRO A 286 -28.66 -5.09 2.43
C PRO A 286 -27.98 -5.84 3.57
N ARG A 287 -28.28 -5.49 4.81
CA ARG A 287 -27.85 -6.28 5.94
C ARG A 287 -28.51 -7.64 5.77
N GLU A 288 -27.71 -8.68 5.57
CA GLU A 288 -28.22 -10.03 5.72
C GLU A 288 -28.76 -10.09 7.16
N THR A 289 -30.05 -10.13 7.31
CA THR A 289 -30.70 -10.47 8.59
C THR A 289 -30.27 -11.89 8.94
N PRO A 290 -29.82 -12.14 10.17
CA PRO A 290 -29.38 -13.44 10.62
C PRO A 290 -30.49 -14.49 10.53
#